data_e530eecd6442128f71b57ae0e09ebbcf
#
_entry.id   e530eecd6442128f71b57ae0e09ebbcf
#
_cell.length_a   1.000
_cell.length_b   1.000
_cell.length_c   1.000
_cell.angle_alpha   90.00
_cell.angle_beta   90.00
_cell.angle_gamma   90.00
#
_symmetry.space_group_name_H-M   'P 1'
#
loop_
_entity.id
_entity.type
_entity.pdbx_description
1 polymer ?
#
loop_
_entity_poly.entity_id
_entity_poly.type
_entity_poly.pdbx_seq_one_letter_code
_entity_poly.pdbx_strand_id
1 'polypeptide(L)'
;MKSIYESIMTGLQEAVDDAQAANKKLNRRTVTILPVKEYQADQVKKIRNSVGMSQSSFAGYLGVTKKTVEAWEAGTNHPSGAASRILSMMEMDRELVEKYPFVRAEA
;
A
#
# COMPACT_ATOMS: atom_id res chain seq x y z
N MET A 1 -37.95 6.95 -21.13
CA MET A 1 -36.88 5.98 -21.05
C MET A 1 -35.64 6.50 -21.77
N LYS A 2 -34.49 6.46 -21.16
CA LYS A 2 -33.27 6.93 -21.81
C LYS A 2 -32.76 5.91 -22.82
N SER A 3 -32.26 6.39 -23.94
CA SER A 3 -31.59 5.55 -24.92
C SER A 3 -30.26 5.08 -24.34
N ILE A 4 -29.65 4.08 -24.99
CA ILE A 4 -28.31 3.62 -24.61
C ILE A 4 -27.33 4.78 -24.70
N TYR A 5 -27.43 5.59 -25.73
CA TYR A 5 -26.60 6.76 -25.91
C TYR A 5 -26.75 7.73 -24.73
N GLU A 6 -27.97 8.05 -24.36
CA GLU A 6 -28.23 8.96 -23.22
C GLU A 6 -27.71 8.40 -21.92
N SER A 7 -27.86 7.09 -21.70
CA SER A 7 -27.33 6.43 -20.51
C SER A 7 -25.81 6.51 -20.44
N ILE A 8 -25.14 6.30 -21.57
CA ILE A 8 -23.69 6.41 -21.67
C ILE A 8 -23.25 7.85 -21.39
N MET A 9 -23.92 8.82 -21.99
CA MET A 9 -23.59 10.22 -21.80
C MET A 9 -23.82 10.66 -20.35
N THR A 10 -24.88 10.16 -19.73
CA THR A 10 -25.13 10.46 -18.31
C THR A 10 -24.03 9.87 -17.44
N GLY A 11 -23.63 8.62 -17.70
CA GLY A 11 -22.54 8.00 -16.96
C GLY A 11 -21.20 8.72 -17.14
N LEU A 12 -20.92 9.14 -18.38
CA LEU A 12 -19.72 9.92 -18.64
C LEU A 12 -19.75 11.28 -17.93
N GLN A 13 -20.90 11.93 -17.91
CA GLN A 13 -21.05 13.20 -17.23
C GLN A 13 -20.87 13.03 -15.72
N GLU A 14 -21.44 11.99 -15.14
CA GLU A 14 -21.25 11.70 -13.72
C GLU A 14 -19.77 11.45 -13.40
N ALA A 15 -19.07 10.70 -14.24
CA ALA A 15 -17.64 10.45 -14.05
C ALA A 15 -16.83 11.74 -14.16
N VAL A 16 -17.17 12.61 -15.09
CA VAL A 16 -16.52 13.91 -15.24
C VAL A 16 -16.79 14.78 -14.01
N ASP A 17 -18.02 14.81 -13.54
CA ASP A 17 -18.39 15.59 -12.37
C ASP A 17 -17.63 15.10 -11.13
N ASP A 18 -17.53 13.79 -10.93
CA ASP A 18 -16.76 13.20 -9.84
C ASP A 18 -15.28 13.57 -9.94
N ALA A 19 -14.72 13.49 -11.14
CA ALA A 19 -13.32 13.83 -11.36
C ALA A 19 -13.08 15.32 -11.12
N GLN A 20 -13.98 16.17 -11.54
CA GLN A 20 -13.88 17.61 -11.32
C GLN A 20 -13.99 17.95 -9.85
N ALA A 21 -14.90 17.29 -9.13
CA ALA A 21 -15.04 17.48 -7.69
C ALA A 21 -13.78 17.05 -6.95
N ALA A 22 -13.21 15.91 -7.32
CA ALA A 22 -11.96 15.43 -6.74
C ALA A 22 -10.81 16.37 -7.06
N ASN A 23 -10.72 16.86 -8.29
CA ASN A 23 -9.68 17.80 -8.70
C ASN A 23 -9.81 19.15 -8.01
N LYS A 24 -11.02 19.61 -7.81
CA LYS A 24 -11.27 20.83 -7.05
C LYS A 24 -10.72 20.70 -5.64
N LYS A 25 -11.03 19.57 -5.01
CA LYS A 25 -10.60 19.23 -3.67
C LYS A 25 -9.09 19.13 -3.58
N LEU A 26 -8.49 18.47 -4.56
CA LEU A 26 -7.05 18.21 -4.62
C LEU A 26 -6.28 19.26 -5.40
N ASN A 27 -6.99 20.23 -5.95
CA ASN A 27 -6.41 21.32 -6.72
C ASN A 27 -5.53 20.83 -7.87
N ARG A 28 -6.02 19.84 -8.63
CA ARG A 28 -5.29 19.34 -9.78
C ARG A 28 -6.20 18.73 -10.83
N ARG A 29 -5.66 18.61 -12.02
CA ARG A 29 -6.38 18.15 -13.22
C ARG A 29 -6.13 16.69 -13.54
N THR A 30 -4.98 16.16 -13.17
CA THR A 30 -4.58 14.80 -13.48
C THR A 30 -4.19 14.06 -12.23
N VAL A 31 -4.34 12.75 -12.27
CA VAL A 31 -3.90 11.86 -11.20
C VAL A 31 -2.61 11.20 -11.63
N THR A 32 -1.60 11.30 -10.81
CA THR A 32 -0.34 10.61 -11.04
C THR A 32 -0.21 9.50 -10.01
N ILE A 33 -0.05 8.28 -10.47
CA ILE A 33 0.17 7.13 -9.61
C ILE A 33 1.66 6.87 -9.55
N LEU A 34 2.23 7.00 -8.35
CA LEU A 34 3.64 6.70 -8.16
C LEU A 34 3.87 5.20 -8.32
N PRO A 35 4.94 4.79 -9.01
CA PRO A 35 5.21 3.37 -9.17
C PRO A 35 5.48 2.69 -7.84
N VAL A 36 5.15 1.40 -7.77
CA VAL A 36 5.43 0.59 -6.59
C VAL A 36 6.94 0.39 -6.50
N LYS A 37 7.51 0.72 -5.35
CA LYS A 37 8.95 0.57 -5.12
C LYS A 37 9.31 -0.91 -5.00
N GLU A 38 10.41 -1.30 -5.61
CA GLU A 38 10.97 -2.63 -5.45
C GLU A 38 11.87 -2.68 -4.22
N TYR A 39 11.73 -3.73 -3.43
CA TYR A 39 12.52 -3.91 -2.20
C TYR A 39 13.42 -5.12 -2.35
N GLN A 40 14.71 -4.91 -2.12
CA GLN A 40 15.70 -5.97 -2.09
C GLN A 40 15.75 -6.60 -0.68
N ALA A 41 16.40 -7.75 -0.56
CA ALA A 41 16.46 -8.51 0.68
C ALA A 41 16.95 -7.67 1.88
N ASP A 42 18.02 -6.93 1.68
CA ASP A 42 18.61 -6.09 2.72
C ASP A 42 17.69 -4.92 3.11
N GLN A 43 16.94 -4.39 2.16
CA GLN A 43 15.99 -3.30 2.43
C GLN A 43 14.82 -3.79 3.29
N VAL A 44 14.28 -4.97 2.99
CA VAL A 44 13.21 -5.57 3.80
C VAL A 44 13.69 -5.80 5.22
N LYS A 45 14.86 -6.37 5.37
CA LYS A 45 15.47 -6.62 6.68
C LYS A 45 15.69 -5.33 7.45
N LYS A 46 16.16 -4.29 6.78
CA LYS A 46 16.39 -2.99 7.38
C LYS A 46 15.08 -2.37 7.91
N ILE A 47 14.01 -2.46 7.12
CA ILE A 47 12.71 -1.96 7.55
C ILE A 47 12.22 -2.74 8.77
N ARG A 48 12.31 -4.06 8.72
CA ARG A 48 11.92 -4.93 9.84
C ARG A 48 12.68 -4.57 11.12
N ASN A 49 13.99 -4.41 11.01
CA ASN A 49 14.81 -4.04 12.16
C ASN A 49 14.48 -2.66 12.70
N SER A 50 14.11 -1.72 11.81
CA SER A 50 13.76 -0.36 12.21
C SER A 50 12.49 -0.31 13.06
N VAL A 51 11.58 -1.26 12.89
CA VAL A 51 10.37 -1.36 13.70
C VAL A 51 10.52 -2.36 14.86
N GLY A 52 11.69 -2.98 15.00
CA GLY A 52 12.00 -3.85 16.13
C GLY A 52 11.25 -5.16 16.15
N MET A 53 10.88 -5.69 15.00
CA MET A 53 10.11 -6.92 14.91
C MET A 53 10.95 -8.12 14.48
N SER A 54 10.59 -9.31 14.99
CA SER A 54 11.08 -10.57 14.46
C SER A 54 10.45 -10.84 13.11
N GLN A 55 10.97 -11.81 12.37
CA GLN A 55 10.37 -12.21 11.10
C GLN A 55 8.92 -12.67 11.28
N SER A 56 8.63 -13.42 12.34
CA SER A 56 7.26 -13.87 12.63
C SER A 56 6.31 -12.71 12.91
N SER A 57 6.73 -11.76 13.74
CA SER A 57 5.91 -10.61 14.08
C SER A 57 5.71 -9.72 12.87
N PHE A 58 6.75 -9.53 12.08
CA PHE A 58 6.68 -8.72 10.86
C PHE A 58 5.71 -9.34 9.84
N ALA A 59 5.80 -10.66 9.66
CA ALA A 59 4.89 -11.39 8.80
C ALA A 59 3.43 -11.22 9.27
N GLY A 60 3.21 -11.41 10.56
CA GLY A 60 1.89 -11.22 11.15
C GLY A 60 1.36 -9.81 10.97
N TYR A 61 2.23 -8.83 11.13
CA TYR A 61 1.84 -7.42 10.93
C TYR A 61 1.41 -7.15 9.48
N LEU A 62 2.17 -7.68 8.52
CA LEU A 62 1.89 -7.49 7.10
C LEU A 62 0.76 -8.39 6.59
N GLY A 63 0.36 -9.38 7.35
CA GLY A 63 -0.66 -10.34 6.91
C GLY A 63 -0.15 -11.37 5.93
N VAL A 64 1.14 -11.71 6.01
CA VAL A 64 1.76 -12.74 5.18
C VAL A 64 2.33 -13.85 6.08
N THR A 65 2.81 -14.94 5.49
CA THR A 65 3.43 -16.01 6.25
C THR A 65 4.88 -15.68 6.58
N LYS A 66 5.39 -16.30 7.66
CA LYS A 66 6.80 -16.16 8.03
C LYS A 66 7.71 -16.61 6.89
N LYS A 67 7.34 -17.70 6.19
CA LYS A 67 8.10 -18.19 5.04
C LYS A 67 8.22 -17.14 3.95
N THR A 68 7.17 -16.33 3.74
CA THR A 68 7.19 -15.25 2.78
C THR A 68 8.24 -14.21 3.16
N VAL A 69 8.27 -13.79 4.43
CA VAL A 69 9.27 -12.84 4.91
C VAL A 69 10.68 -13.42 4.80
N GLU A 70 10.85 -14.69 5.19
CA GLU A 70 12.14 -15.37 5.04
C GLU A 70 12.62 -15.36 3.59
N ALA A 71 11.72 -15.65 2.65
CA ALA A 71 12.05 -15.65 1.22
C ALA A 71 12.46 -14.25 0.74
N TRP A 72 11.77 -13.21 1.20
CA TRP A 72 12.15 -11.84 0.86
C TRP A 72 13.55 -11.50 1.37
N GLU A 73 13.86 -11.87 2.61
CA GLU A 73 15.17 -11.57 3.22
C GLU A 73 16.28 -12.47 2.73
N ALA A 74 15.94 -13.63 2.16
CA ALA A 74 16.89 -14.50 1.49
C ALA A 74 17.12 -14.12 0.02
N GLY A 75 16.29 -13.26 -0.54
CA GLY A 75 16.40 -12.86 -1.93
C GLY A 75 15.82 -13.85 -2.92
N THR A 76 15.13 -14.91 -2.44
CA THR A 76 14.52 -15.92 -3.31
C THR A 76 13.18 -15.48 -3.84
N ASN A 77 12.58 -14.47 -3.21
CA ASN A 77 11.37 -13.84 -3.66
C ASN A 77 11.40 -12.37 -3.25
N HIS A 78 10.49 -11.57 -3.78
CA HIS A 78 10.44 -10.13 -3.48
C HIS A 78 9.04 -9.71 -3.13
N PRO A 79 8.88 -8.72 -2.23
CA PRO A 79 7.57 -8.14 -1.99
C PRO A 79 7.05 -7.50 -3.28
N SER A 80 5.75 -7.55 -3.47
CA SER A 80 5.11 -6.93 -4.62
C SER A 80 3.75 -6.37 -4.23
N GLY A 81 3.24 -5.47 -5.04
CA GLY A 81 1.90 -4.92 -4.87
C GLY A 81 1.67 -4.31 -3.50
N ALA A 82 0.65 -4.78 -2.82
CA ALA A 82 0.21 -4.24 -1.53
C ALA A 82 1.30 -4.33 -0.46
N ALA A 83 2.07 -5.42 -0.43
CA ALA A 83 3.16 -5.57 0.54
C ALA A 83 4.21 -4.47 0.37
N SER A 84 4.59 -4.19 -0.88
CA SER A 84 5.55 -3.12 -1.17
C SER A 84 5.02 -1.75 -0.78
N ARG A 85 3.73 -1.50 -0.98
CA ARG A 85 3.11 -0.23 -0.54
C ARG A 85 3.17 -0.09 0.97
N ILE A 86 2.89 -1.17 1.72
CA ILE A 86 2.97 -1.13 3.19
C ILE A 86 4.41 -0.89 3.64
N LEU A 87 5.38 -1.54 3.00
CA LEU A 87 6.79 -1.30 3.31
C LEU A 87 7.18 0.16 3.06
N SER A 88 6.68 0.75 1.99
CA SER A 88 6.90 2.16 1.70
C SER A 88 6.29 3.06 2.78
N MET A 89 5.11 2.73 3.26
CA MET A 89 4.48 3.46 4.36
C MET A 89 5.31 3.37 5.63
N MET A 90 5.88 2.21 5.92
CA MET A 90 6.75 2.03 7.09
C MET A 90 8.04 2.85 6.98
N GLU A 91 8.58 2.97 5.78
CA GLU A 91 9.77 3.81 5.56
C GLU A 91 9.47 5.29 5.77
N MET A 92 8.30 5.73 5.33
CA MET A 92 7.90 7.14 5.41
C MET A 92 7.42 7.53 6.79
N ASP A 93 6.83 6.60 7.53
CA ASP A 93 6.23 6.87 8.82
C ASP A 93 6.70 5.82 9.83
N ARG A 94 7.66 6.20 10.64
CA ARG A 94 8.24 5.31 11.66
C ARG A 94 7.26 4.96 12.77
N GLU A 95 6.22 5.76 12.93
CA GLU A 95 5.20 5.55 13.94
C GLU A 95 4.02 4.72 13.43
N LEU A 96 4.08 4.26 12.19
CA LEU A 96 2.97 3.52 11.56
C LEU A 96 2.54 2.31 12.41
N VAL A 97 3.51 1.54 12.89
CA VAL A 97 3.26 0.34 13.67
C VAL A 97 2.57 0.67 15.00
N GLU A 98 2.88 1.81 15.57
CA GLU A 98 2.24 2.29 16.80
C GLU A 98 0.83 2.80 16.54
N LYS A 99 0.62 3.45 15.40
CA LYS A 99 -0.69 3.95 14.99
C LYS A 99 -1.66 2.81 14.63
N TYR A 100 -1.12 1.74 14.08
CA TYR A 100 -1.88 0.58 13.65
C TYR A 100 -1.29 -0.69 14.29
N PRO A 101 -1.61 -0.94 15.58
CA PRO A 101 -0.94 -1.99 16.36
C PRO A 101 -1.55 -3.37 16.12
N PHE A 102 -1.34 -3.95 14.95
CA PHE A 102 -1.84 -5.27 14.61
C PHE A 102 -1.09 -6.40 15.30
N VAL A 103 0.11 -6.12 15.81
CA VAL A 103 0.90 -7.06 16.59
C VAL A 103 1.15 -6.43 17.95
N ARG A 104 0.81 -7.15 19.01
CA ARG A 104 0.96 -6.67 20.38
C ARG A 104 1.90 -7.58 21.15
N ALA A 105 2.75 -6.97 21.97
CA ALA A 105 3.52 -7.72 22.93
C ALA A 105 2.60 -8.16 24.07
N GLU A 106 2.60 -9.46 24.37
CA GLU A 106 1.86 -9.99 25.51
C GLU A 106 2.72 -9.81 26.76
N ALA A 107 2.10 -9.30 27.79
CA ALA A 107 2.80 -9.14 29.08
C ALA A 107 2.82 -10.45 29.84
#